data_be6b5b97e955dca59898c250f5588fa6
#
_entry.id   be6b5b97e955dca59898c250f5588fa6
#
_cell.length_a   1.000
_cell.length_b   1.000
_cell.length_c   1.000
_cell.angle_alpha   90.00
_cell.angle_beta   90.00
_cell.angle_gamma   90.00
#
_symmetry.space_group_name_H-M   'P 1'
#
loop_
_entity.id
_entity.type
_entity.pdbx_description
1 polymer ?
#
loop_
_entity_poly.entity_id
_entity_poly.type
_entity_poly.pdbx_seq_one_letter_code
_entity_poly.pdbx_strand_id
1 'polypeptide(L)'
;MLISRKAVALGLAAMCALGAGSAVAAEKEDLKVMQLPIRTDGPKSLDPVEGSTTYDNMACAQFYETLLTNKYASPMEMEPLLLSEMPTSEDGGTTWHFTLKEGVYFHDNKCFPGGKGRAITPEDVFYSLKRLADDEHKLENWWLLDGTILGFNEYKDAQNAADEFDYDAPVEGFRKINDREFEIVLTKPVYRFLYILGMFQTSVVPHEAVEMYGKDFSRNPVGTGPFILDTWVPKQSLTANRNPNYHEVLYPGRDEWSREDKRARLHRAAGKQVPFVDRVEFTMFIEDQPMWLEFNAGNLGYTQVPEDYFQEAFDRSSKELKEEFLRKGMRPHSNKLLDFTFRGFNMEDELVGGYTEEKRALRRAISYAIDLDEINETFYSGRRIVYDGPIPPGLDGHPEGGRSDAAARGRNIAKAREMLAAAGYPDGKGLPAIRFYTSQNALNNAVSEMVKRQLAEVNIKFDPVFLDFSTLIESINKKKAPFFGFAWSSDYPDGENNLALFYGPNESPGSNHYNYKRADYDALYEKVLTMGPSDERTAIYEQMRDMILDDCAYVGGMARERFYLMSPWLLNCKPTERYYGWFKYLDVDDSKRE
;
A
#
# COMPACT_ATOMS: atom_id res chain seq x y z
N MET A 1 -42.83 23.69 53.86
CA MET A 1 -44.22 24.02 53.54
C MET A 1 -44.56 23.33 52.27
N LEU A 2 -44.92 22.16 52.35
CA LEU A 2 -46.13 21.37 52.14
C LEU A 2 -47.25 22.09 51.36
N ILE A 3 -47.74 21.38 50.34
CA ILE A 3 -49.10 21.24 49.80
C ILE A 3 -49.02 21.14 48.31
N SER A 4 -49.16 20.00 47.68
CA SER A 4 -50.15 18.90 47.55
C SER A 4 -51.18 19.16 46.43
N ARG A 5 -51.15 18.22 45.47
CA ARG A 5 -52.22 17.40 44.86
C ARG A 5 -53.39 18.03 44.10
N LYS A 6 -53.63 17.55 42.96
CA LYS A 6 -54.70 16.70 42.35
C LYS A 6 -55.29 17.32 41.08
N ALA A 7 -55.11 16.69 39.97
CA ALA A 7 -56.06 15.89 39.18
C ALA A 7 -57.40 16.54 38.79
N VAL A 8 -57.66 16.70 37.51
CA VAL A 8 -58.98 16.48 36.89
C VAL A 8 -58.80 15.76 35.58
N ALA A 9 -59.35 14.57 35.53
CA ALA A 9 -59.65 13.80 34.34
C ALA A 9 -61.09 14.07 33.93
N LEU A 10 -61.44 13.84 32.69
CA LEU A 10 -62.70 13.60 31.95
C LEU A 10 -62.67 14.48 30.71
N GLY A 11 -62.78 14.01 29.50
CA GLY A 11 -63.49 12.87 28.91
C GLY A 11 -64.11 13.38 27.65
N LEU A 12 -63.85 12.76 26.54
CA LEU A 12 -64.86 12.58 25.47
C LEU A 12 -64.39 11.44 24.56
N ALA A 13 -65.12 10.36 24.67
CA ALA A 13 -65.07 9.26 23.73
C ALA A 13 -66.00 9.58 22.57
N ALA A 14 -65.69 9.10 21.41
CA ALA A 14 -66.54 8.32 20.51
C ALA A 14 -66.44 8.69 19.02
N MET A 15 -66.41 7.64 18.26
CA MET A 15 -66.80 7.43 16.84
C MET A 15 -65.79 7.86 15.79
N CYS A 16 -65.36 7.04 14.82
CA CYS A 16 -65.90 5.84 14.18
C CYS A 16 -64.75 5.20 13.41
N ALA A 17 -64.54 3.97 13.50
CA ALA A 17 -64.95 2.87 12.62
C ALA A 17 -64.30 2.83 11.23
N LEU A 18 -63.54 1.72 11.01
CA LEU A 18 -63.38 0.99 9.78
C LEU A 18 -62.64 1.68 8.60
N GLY A 19 -61.36 1.47 8.59
CA GLY A 19 -60.51 1.38 7.44
C GLY A 19 -59.45 0.32 7.73
N ALA A 20 -59.76 -0.95 7.47
CA ALA A 20 -58.78 -2.00 7.46
C ALA A 20 -57.86 -1.79 6.25
N GLY A 21 -56.91 -0.88 6.39
CA GLY A 21 -55.72 -0.82 5.60
C GLY A 21 -54.79 -1.92 6.10
N SER A 22 -54.67 -3.00 5.34
CA SER A 22 -53.59 -3.95 5.51
C SER A 22 -52.27 -3.17 5.40
N ALA A 23 -51.72 -2.78 6.54
CA ALA A 23 -50.29 -2.48 6.60
C ALA A 23 -49.59 -3.80 6.25
N VAL A 24 -49.21 -3.94 4.99
CA VAL A 24 -48.14 -4.84 4.61
C VAL A 24 -46.98 -4.38 5.46
N ALA A 25 -46.70 -5.10 6.52
CA ALA A 25 -45.42 -5.04 7.19
C ALA A 25 -44.41 -5.38 6.08
N ALA A 26 -43.72 -4.39 5.57
CA ALA A 26 -42.52 -4.63 4.82
C ALA A 26 -41.68 -5.49 5.76
N GLU A 27 -41.48 -6.75 5.43
CA GLU A 27 -40.43 -7.56 6.02
C GLU A 27 -39.19 -6.68 5.99
N LYS A 28 -38.64 -6.33 7.16
CA LYS A 28 -37.31 -5.77 7.24
C LYS A 28 -36.43 -6.87 6.70
N GLU A 29 -36.06 -6.80 5.42
CA GLU A 29 -34.96 -7.59 4.90
C GLU A 29 -33.80 -7.33 5.87
N ASP A 30 -33.34 -8.39 6.54
CA ASP A 30 -32.18 -8.30 7.40
C ASP A 30 -30.97 -8.02 6.51
N LEU A 31 -30.58 -6.73 6.42
CA LEU A 31 -29.47 -6.27 5.61
C LEU A 31 -28.19 -6.97 6.09
N LYS A 32 -27.46 -7.55 5.14
CA LYS A 32 -26.10 -8.03 5.40
C LYS A 32 -25.15 -6.86 5.57
N VAL A 33 -24.77 -6.59 6.81
CA VAL A 33 -23.89 -5.47 7.17
C VAL A 33 -22.53 -5.99 7.58
N MET A 34 -21.47 -5.44 6.99
CA MET A 34 -20.09 -5.78 7.28
C MET A 34 -19.41 -4.65 8.06
N GLN A 35 -18.96 -4.92 9.28
CA GLN A 35 -18.25 -3.97 10.14
C GLN A 35 -16.75 -4.22 10.06
N LEU A 36 -15.99 -3.18 9.68
CA LEU A 36 -14.55 -3.24 9.48
C LEU A 36 -13.84 -2.08 10.20
N PRO A 37 -12.61 -2.26 10.67
CA PRO A 37 -11.82 -1.17 11.23
C PRO A 37 -11.04 -0.43 10.15
N ILE A 38 -10.87 0.88 10.34
CA ILE A 38 -9.77 1.65 9.76
C ILE A 38 -8.92 2.15 10.92
N ARG A 39 -7.62 1.89 10.88
CA ARG A 39 -6.67 2.41 11.88
C ARG A 39 -6.44 3.89 11.64
N THR A 40 -5.96 4.59 12.66
CA THR A 40 -5.74 6.05 12.66
C THR A 40 -7.03 6.86 12.53
N ASP A 41 -6.92 8.10 12.11
CA ASP A 41 -8.04 9.03 11.92
C ASP A 41 -8.80 8.83 10.58
N GLY A 42 -8.48 7.77 9.84
CA GLY A 42 -9.14 7.38 8.59
C GLY A 42 -8.69 8.19 7.38
N PRO A 43 -9.49 8.18 6.29
CA PRO A 43 -9.16 8.90 5.07
C PRO A 43 -9.22 10.42 5.29
N LYS A 44 -8.33 11.13 4.61
CA LYS A 44 -8.31 12.61 4.59
C LYS A 44 -9.13 13.17 3.44
N SER A 45 -9.19 12.45 2.35
CA SER A 45 -9.94 12.77 1.14
C SER A 45 -10.55 11.51 0.55
N LEU A 46 -11.71 11.65 -0.10
CA LEU A 46 -12.28 10.61 -0.97
C LEU A 46 -12.08 10.96 -2.45
N ASP A 47 -11.24 11.93 -2.76
CA ASP A 47 -10.79 12.20 -4.12
C ASP A 47 -9.51 11.40 -4.40
N PRO A 48 -9.49 10.51 -5.41
CA PRO A 48 -8.34 9.64 -5.67
C PRO A 48 -7.02 10.40 -5.90
N VAL A 49 -7.06 11.53 -6.60
CA VAL A 49 -5.82 12.30 -6.92
C VAL A 49 -5.24 13.03 -5.72
N GLU A 50 -6.03 13.27 -4.67
CA GLU A 50 -5.57 13.87 -3.41
C GLU A 50 -5.08 12.84 -2.39
N GLY A 51 -5.42 11.57 -2.59
CA GLY A 51 -5.09 10.49 -1.67
C GLY A 51 -3.64 10.03 -1.84
N SER A 52 -2.94 9.85 -0.72
CA SER A 52 -1.55 9.35 -0.69
C SER A 52 -1.33 8.26 0.35
N THR A 53 -2.34 7.96 1.17
CA THR A 53 -2.20 7.01 2.27
C THR A 53 -2.95 5.70 2.01
N THR A 54 -2.55 4.65 2.72
CA THR A 54 -3.26 3.37 2.78
C THR A 54 -4.75 3.55 3.17
N TYR A 55 -5.05 4.52 4.03
CA TYR A 55 -6.42 4.75 4.53
C TYR A 55 -7.29 5.47 3.49
N ASP A 56 -6.69 6.36 2.69
CA ASP A 56 -7.35 6.96 1.54
C ASP A 56 -7.68 5.88 0.51
N ASN A 57 -6.72 4.97 0.21
CA ASN A 57 -6.93 3.84 -0.68
C ASN A 57 -8.05 2.90 -0.16
N MET A 58 -8.06 2.57 1.15
CA MET A 58 -9.12 1.74 1.75
C MET A 58 -10.51 2.30 1.52
N ALA A 59 -10.67 3.61 1.62
CA ALA A 59 -11.95 4.28 1.41
C ALA A 59 -12.28 4.45 -0.08
N CYS A 60 -11.36 4.99 -0.88
CA CYS A 60 -11.56 5.25 -2.31
C CYS A 60 -11.88 3.98 -3.10
N ALA A 61 -11.24 2.86 -2.78
CA ALA A 61 -11.46 1.58 -3.45
C ALA A 61 -12.88 0.99 -3.26
N GLN A 62 -13.72 1.60 -2.40
CA GLN A 62 -15.13 1.23 -2.28
C GLN A 62 -16.00 1.92 -3.34
N PHE A 63 -15.58 3.09 -3.79
CA PHE A 63 -16.36 3.98 -4.66
C PHE A 63 -15.85 4.02 -6.09
N TYR A 64 -14.54 3.84 -6.27
CA TYR A 64 -13.86 3.98 -7.55
C TYR A 64 -13.17 2.70 -7.98
N GLU A 65 -12.93 2.59 -9.26
CA GLU A 65 -12.17 1.51 -9.86
C GLU A 65 -11.15 2.04 -10.86
N THR A 66 -10.13 1.24 -11.07
CA THR A 66 -8.99 1.47 -11.96
C THR A 66 -9.11 0.60 -13.21
N LEU A 67 -8.33 0.87 -14.23
CA LEU A 67 -8.32 0.04 -15.45
C LEU A 67 -7.89 -1.39 -15.15
N LEU A 68 -6.85 -1.56 -14.34
CA LEU A 68 -6.31 -2.83 -13.88
C LEU A 68 -6.43 -2.94 -12.36
N THR A 69 -6.40 -4.16 -11.83
CA THR A 69 -6.38 -4.42 -10.39
C THR A 69 -5.52 -5.64 -10.08
N ASN A 70 -5.23 -5.86 -8.80
CA ASN A 70 -4.57 -7.09 -8.37
C ASN A 70 -5.61 -8.21 -8.20
N LYS A 71 -5.27 -9.44 -8.60
CA LYS A 71 -6.11 -10.62 -8.38
C LYS A 71 -6.32 -10.88 -6.89
N TYR A 72 -7.54 -11.16 -6.48
CA TYR A 72 -7.82 -11.44 -5.08
C TYR A 72 -7.16 -12.74 -4.57
N ALA A 73 -7.16 -13.79 -5.38
CA ALA A 73 -6.53 -15.06 -5.03
C ALA A 73 -5.00 -15.00 -5.03
N SER A 74 -4.41 -14.20 -5.94
CA SER A 74 -2.97 -14.02 -6.16
C SER A 74 -2.58 -12.55 -6.22
N PRO A 75 -2.50 -11.82 -5.09
CA PRO A 75 -2.36 -10.35 -5.10
C PRO A 75 -1.07 -9.78 -5.70
N MET A 76 -0.17 -10.63 -6.14
CA MET A 76 1.04 -10.24 -6.88
C MET A 76 0.82 -10.18 -8.41
N GLU A 77 -0.31 -10.68 -8.90
CA GLU A 77 -0.67 -10.68 -10.31
C GLU A 77 -1.73 -9.63 -10.59
N MET A 78 -1.65 -9.00 -11.77
CA MET A 78 -2.63 -8.04 -12.25
C MET A 78 -3.71 -8.73 -13.09
N GLU A 79 -4.91 -8.14 -13.09
CA GLU A 79 -6.04 -8.52 -13.94
C GLU A 79 -6.80 -7.29 -14.42
N PRO A 80 -7.56 -7.39 -15.55
CA PRO A 80 -8.41 -6.30 -15.99
C PRO A 80 -9.59 -6.09 -15.03
N LEU A 81 -9.92 -4.83 -14.73
CA LEU A 81 -11.09 -4.48 -13.91
C LEU A 81 -12.12 -3.70 -14.73
N LEU A 82 -11.77 -2.50 -15.21
CA LEU A 82 -12.60 -1.71 -16.14
C LEU A 82 -12.35 -2.05 -17.62
N LEU A 83 -11.35 -2.89 -17.90
CA LEU A 83 -11.02 -3.38 -19.24
C LEU A 83 -11.65 -4.76 -19.48
N SER A 84 -11.94 -5.08 -20.74
CA SER A 84 -12.42 -6.42 -21.15
C SER A 84 -11.31 -7.48 -21.11
N GLU A 85 -10.06 -7.05 -21.29
CA GLU A 85 -8.85 -7.91 -21.33
C GLU A 85 -7.61 -7.12 -20.90
N MET A 86 -6.49 -7.82 -20.71
CA MET A 86 -5.22 -7.14 -20.45
C MET A 86 -4.81 -6.32 -21.67
N PRO A 87 -4.29 -5.08 -21.46
CA PRO A 87 -3.83 -4.26 -22.57
C PRO A 87 -2.67 -4.92 -23.33
N THR A 88 -2.60 -4.67 -24.62
CA THR A 88 -1.59 -5.23 -25.52
C THR A 88 -0.72 -4.14 -26.13
N SER A 89 0.48 -4.51 -26.53
CA SER A 89 1.42 -3.65 -27.26
C SER A 89 2.11 -4.45 -28.34
N GLU A 90 2.12 -3.93 -29.57
CA GLU A 90 2.78 -4.58 -30.72
C GLU A 90 4.19 -4.02 -31.00
N ASP A 91 4.54 -2.89 -30.40
CA ASP A 91 5.79 -2.16 -30.60
C ASP A 91 6.76 -2.24 -29.41
N GLY A 92 6.62 -3.29 -28.61
CA GLY A 92 7.52 -3.56 -27.48
C GLY A 92 7.23 -2.72 -26.23
N GLY A 93 6.02 -2.20 -26.08
CA GLY A 93 5.57 -1.50 -24.87
C GLY A 93 5.59 0.02 -24.97
N THR A 94 5.68 0.57 -26.18
CA THR A 94 5.59 2.02 -26.40
C THR A 94 4.13 2.46 -26.61
N THR A 95 3.37 1.74 -27.46
CA THR A 95 1.95 1.98 -27.69
C THR A 95 1.15 0.87 -27.04
N TRP A 96 0.28 1.23 -26.10
CA TRP A 96 -0.62 0.30 -25.42
C TRP A 96 -2.05 0.47 -25.91
N HIS A 97 -2.68 -0.64 -26.28
CA HIS A 97 -4.07 -0.73 -26.74
C HIS A 97 -4.97 -1.19 -25.61
N PHE A 98 -6.09 -0.48 -25.42
CA PHE A 98 -7.05 -0.71 -24.34
C PHE A 98 -8.46 -0.85 -24.90
N THR A 99 -9.25 -1.77 -24.31
CA THR A 99 -10.68 -1.93 -24.60
C THR A 99 -11.48 -1.91 -23.29
N LEU A 100 -12.34 -0.90 -23.12
CA LEU A 100 -13.24 -0.80 -21.96
C LEU A 100 -14.28 -1.92 -21.97
N LYS A 101 -14.59 -2.44 -20.78
CA LYS A 101 -15.66 -3.42 -20.57
C LYS A 101 -17.03 -2.81 -20.86
N GLU A 102 -17.92 -3.58 -21.46
CA GLU A 102 -19.34 -3.19 -21.61
C GLU A 102 -20.08 -3.26 -20.28
N GLY A 103 -21.11 -2.40 -20.14
CA GLY A 103 -22.00 -2.44 -18.98
C GLY A 103 -21.41 -1.84 -17.71
N VAL A 104 -20.32 -1.09 -17.79
CA VAL A 104 -19.76 -0.33 -16.67
C VAL A 104 -20.36 1.07 -16.67
N TYR A 105 -21.07 1.41 -15.59
CA TYR A 105 -21.74 2.70 -15.40
C TYR A 105 -21.23 3.38 -14.14
N PHE A 106 -21.16 4.71 -14.16
CA PHE A 106 -20.99 5.48 -12.94
C PHE A 106 -22.19 5.31 -12.00
N HIS A 107 -21.98 5.57 -10.72
CA HIS A 107 -23.05 5.62 -9.72
C HIS A 107 -24.16 6.57 -10.13
N ASP A 108 -25.41 6.22 -9.89
CA ASP A 108 -26.52 7.15 -10.01
C ASP A 108 -26.28 8.37 -9.13
N ASN A 109 -26.25 9.56 -9.71
CA ASN A 109 -25.97 10.80 -9.01
C ASN A 109 -26.60 12.00 -9.72
N LYS A 110 -26.94 13.05 -8.95
CA LYS A 110 -27.54 14.29 -9.47
C LYS A 110 -26.65 15.07 -10.47
N CYS A 111 -25.34 14.76 -10.55
CA CYS A 111 -24.46 15.35 -11.56
C CYS A 111 -24.80 14.88 -12.99
N PHE A 112 -25.49 13.76 -13.12
CA PHE A 112 -25.90 13.26 -14.44
C PHE A 112 -27.33 13.66 -14.81
N PRO A 113 -27.65 13.81 -16.10
CA PRO A 113 -29.00 14.05 -16.57
C PRO A 113 -29.99 13.00 -16.04
N GLY A 114 -31.05 13.46 -15.40
CA GLY A 114 -32.06 12.57 -14.80
C GLY A 114 -31.55 11.77 -13.58
N GLY A 115 -30.38 12.07 -13.06
CA GLY A 115 -29.79 11.41 -11.90
C GLY A 115 -29.26 10.01 -12.18
N LYS A 116 -29.13 9.58 -13.44
CA LYS A 116 -28.68 8.26 -13.86
C LYS A 116 -27.24 8.29 -14.36
N GLY A 117 -26.39 7.45 -13.77
CA GLY A 117 -25.02 7.30 -14.19
C GLY A 117 -24.93 6.83 -15.65
N ARG A 118 -24.03 7.44 -16.41
CA ARG A 118 -23.72 7.03 -17.78
C ARG A 118 -22.62 5.97 -17.83
N ALA A 119 -22.49 5.31 -18.98
CA ALA A 119 -21.36 4.42 -19.23
C ALA A 119 -20.04 5.20 -19.24
N ILE A 120 -18.96 4.52 -18.84
CA ILE A 120 -17.59 5.04 -18.94
C ILE A 120 -17.15 5.10 -20.40
N THR A 121 -16.27 6.05 -20.71
CA THR A 121 -15.67 6.24 -22.03
C THR A 121 -14.16 6.45 -21.92
N PRO A 122 -13.39 6.39 -23.03
CA PRO A 122 -11.97 6.73 -23.03
C PRO A 122 -11.68 8.14 -22.53
N GLU A 123 -12.58 9.09 -22.77
CA GLU A 123 -12.45 10.48 -22.30
C GLU A 123 -12.41 10.55 -20.77
N ASP A 124 -13.18 9.70 -20.07
CA ASP A 124 -13.16 9.67 -18.61
C ASP A 124 -11.79 9.18 -18.09
N VAL A 125 -11.19 8.22 -18.81
CA VAL A 125 -9.82 7.75 -18.48
C VAL A 125 -8.82 8.88 -18.67
N PHE A 126 -8.85 9.56 -19.81
CA PHE A 126 -7.95 10.68 -20.12
C PHE A 126 -8.13 11.83 -19.14
N TYR A 127 -9.39 12.20 -18.85
CA TYR A 127 -9.71 13.21 -17.85
C TYR A 127 -9.12 12.86 -16.48
N SER A 128 -9.33 11.62 -16.02
CA SER A 128 -8.85 11.18 -14.72
C SER A 128 -7.32 11.22 -14.62
N LEU A 129 -6.60 10.82 -15.68
CA LEU A 129 -5.13 10.93 -15.71
C LEU A 129 -4.66 12.39 -15.76
N LYS A 130 -5.36 13.26 -16.52
CA LYS A 130 -5.05 14.70 -16.60
C LYS A 130 -5.18 15.41 -15.25
N ARG A 131 -6.07 14.96 -14.36
CA ARG A 131 -6.19 15.50 -13.01
C ARG A 131 -4.92 15.34 -12.17
N LEU A 132 -4.10 14.32 -12.45
CA LEU A 132 -2.79 14.16 -11.80
C LEU A 132 -1.76 15.21 -12.23
N ALA A 133 -1.97 15.88 -13.36
CA ALA A 133 -1.11 16.93 -13.89
C ALA A 133 -1.49 18.33 -13.38
N ASP A 134 -2.67 18.50 -12.79
CA ASP A 134 -3.18 19.79 -12.31
C ASP A 134 -2.58 20.13 -10.94
N ASP A 135 -1.84 21.26 -10.87
CA ASP A 135 -1.15 21.73 -9.68
C ASP A 135 -2.11 22.24 -8.57
N GLU A 136 -3.41 22.43 -8.85
CA GLU A 136 -4.42 22.67 -7.81
C GLU A 136 -4.60 21.44 -6.90
N HIS A 137 -4.31 20.25 -7.42
CA HIS A 137 -4.24 19.03 -6.64
C HIS A 137 -2.84 18.86 -6.03
N LYS A 138 -2.71 17.94 -5.08
CA LYS A 138 -1.39 17.66 -4.49
C LYS A 138 -0.49 16.95 -5.49
N LEU A 139 0.57 17.60 -5.92
CA LEU A 139 1.57 17.06 -6.84
C LEU A 139 2.37 15.87 -6.29
N GLU A 140 2.13 15.44 -5.06
CA GLU A 140 2.78 14.26 -4.47
C GLU A 140 2.61 13.00 -5.32
N ASN A 141 1.56 12.95 -6.16
CA ASN A 141 1.26 11.79 -7.01
C ASN A 141 1.73 11.94 -8.47
N TRP A 142 2.30 13.08 -8.88
CA TRP A 142 2.77 13.31 -10.25
C TRP A 142 3.85 12.31 -10.71
N TRP A 143 4.67 11.82 -9.79
CA TRP A 143 5.72 10.82 -10.09
C TRP A 143 5.20 9.56 -10.79
N LEU A 144 3.92 9.25 -10.66
CA LEU A 144 3.28 8.11 -11.32
C LEU A 144 3.40 8.21 -12.84
N LEU A 145 3.27 9.42 -13.40
CA LEU A 145 3.16 9.64 -14.84
C LEU A 145 4.29 10.53 -15.40
N ASP A 146 5.14 11.09 -14.53
CA ASP A 146 6.24 11.95 -14.91
C ASP A 146 7.16 11.29 -15.93
N GLY A 147 7.35 11.97 -17.09
CA GLY A 147 8.18 11.50 -18.19
C GLY A 147 7.70 10.20 -18.86
N THR A 148 6.48 9.72 -18.54
CA THR A 148 6.00 8.40 -18.98
C THR A 148 5.17 8.47 -20.26
N ILE A 149 4.16 9.34 -20.33
CA ILE A 149 3.24 9.45 -21.47
C ILE A 149 3.71 10.55 -22.42
N LEU A 150 3.68 10.27 -23.72
CA LEU A 150 4.13 11.18 -24.78
C LEU A 150 3.34 12.50 -24.76
N GLY A 151 4.05 13.63 -24.65
CA GLY A 151 3.45 14.97 -24.63
C GLY A 151 2.74 15.34 -23.32
N PHE A 152 2.81 14.51 -22.28
CA PHE A 152 2.04 14.75 -21.04
C PHE A 152 2.75 15.74 -20.10
N ASN A 153 4.07 15.74 -20.05
CA ASN A 153 4.82 16.74 -19.29
C ASN A 153 4.65 18.13 -19.91
N GLU A 154 4.70 18.24 -21.24
CA GLU A 154 4.46 19.47 -21.97
C GLU A 154 3.04 19.99 -21.76
N TYR A 155 2.04 19.09 -21.76
CA TYR A 155 0.66 19.41 -21.40
C TYR A 155 0.59 19.98 -19.99
N LYS A 156 1.17 19.29 -18.99
CA LYS A 156 1.20 19.75 -17.60
C LYS A 156 1.76 21.15 -17.47
N ASP A 157 2.95 21.39 -18.06
CA ASP A 157 3.63 22.68 -17.96
C ASP A 157 2.83 23.80 -18.64
N ALA A 158 2.22 23.51 -19.79
CA ALA A 158 1.42 24.48 -20.53
C ALA A 158 0.12 24.84 -19.78
N GLN A 159 -0.58 23.84 -19.23
CA GLN A 159 -1.87 24.07 -18.56
C GLN A 159 -1.68 24.77 -17.21
N ASN A 160 -0.66 24.42 -16.43
CA ASN A 160 -0.38 25.10 -15.16
C ASN A 160 0.21 26.52 -15.33
N ALA A 161 0.68 26.86 -16.52
CA ALA A 161 1.09 28.24 -16.86
C ALA A 161 -0.06 29.11 -17.38
N ALA A 162 -1.22 28.52 -17.71
CA ALA A 162 -2.41 29.22 -18.18
C ALA A 162 -3.24 29.79 -17.01
N ASP A 163 -4.17 30.69 -17.31
CA ASP A 163 -5.07 31.27 -16.30
C ASP A 163 -6.09 30.26 -15.78
N GLU A 164 -6.42 29.24 -16.58
CA GLU A 164 -7.36 28.16 -16.26
C GLU A 164 -6.84 26.85 -16.85
N PHE A 165 -6.94 25.76 -16.09
CA PHE A 165 -6.50 24.45 -16.52
C PHE A 165 -7.53 23.83 -17.49
N ASP A 166 -7.15 23.65 -18.75
CA ASP A 166 -7.99 23.11 -19.80
C ASP A 166 -7.86 21.59 -19.90
N TYR A 167 -8.83 20.87 -19.34
CA TYR A 167 -8.89 19.41 -19.43
C TYR A 167 -9.22 18.88 -20.83
N ASP A 168 -9.76 19.71 -21.73
CA ASP A 168 -10.06 19.31 -23.10
C ASP A 168 -8.83 19.42 -24.03
N ALA A 169 -7.82 20.22 -23.64
CA ALA A 169 -6.61 20.37 -24.43
C ALA A 169 -5.95 19.01 -24.72
N PRO A 170 -5.50 18.77 -25.99
CA PRO A 170 -5.01 17.45 -26.40
C PRO A 170 -3.67 17.09 -25.76
N VAL A 171 -3.48 15.80 -25.50
CA VAL A 171 -2.18 15.18 -25.16
C VAL A 171 -1.82 14.23 -26.29
N GLU A 172 -0.60 14.33 -26.83
CA GLU A 172 -0.16 13.54 -28.00
C GLU A 172 -0.25 12.03 -27.77
N GLY A 173 0.03 11.60 -26.53
CA GLY A 173 -0.02 10.22 -26.12
C GLY A 173 -1.42 9.65 -25.86
N PHE A 174 -2.47 10.46 -25.85
CA PHE A 174 -3.85 10.01 -25.65
C PHE A 174 -4.60 9.95 -26.98
N ARG A 175 -5.00 8.75 -27.39
CA ARG A 175 -5.63 8.52 -28.70
C ARG A 175 -6.92 7.74 -28.54
N LYS A 176 -8.06 8.38 -28.73
CA LYS A 176 -9.36 7.70 -28.82
C LYS A 176 -9.50 7.04 -30.19
N ILE A 177 -9.88 5.75 -30.22
CA ILE A 177 -10.20 5.01 -31.45
C ILE A 177 -11.72 5.03 -31.66
N ASN A 178 -12.48 4.67 -30.61
CA ASN A 178 -13.94 4.71 -30.58
C ASN A 178 -14.43 4.86 -29.13
N ASP A 179 -15.73 4.65 -28.85
CA ASP A 179 -16.29 4.87 -27.51
C ASP A 179 -15.84 3.86 -26.46
N ARG A 180 -15.06 2.83 -26.84
CA ARG A 180 -14.53 1.82 -25.92
C ARG A 180 -13.04 1.55 -26.11
N GLU A 181 -12.50 1.83 -27.27
CA GLU A 181 -11.12 1.52 -27.61
C GLU A 181 -10.29 2.79 -27.66
N PHE A 182 -9.11 2.71 -27.08
CA PHE A 182 -8.15 3.81 -27.05
C PHE A 182 -6.71 3.30 -26.95
N GLU A 183 -5.78 4.19 -27.20
CA GLU A 183 -4.35 3.96 -27.04
C GLU A 183 -3.76 4.97 -26.08
N ILE A 184 -2.74 4.53 -25.35
CA ILE A 184 -1.81 5.40 -24.63
C ILE A 184 -0.41 5.14 -25.16
N VAL A 185 0.23 6.21 -25.65
CA VAL A 185 1.58 6.17 -26.20
C VAL A 185 2.56 6.69 -25.16
N LEU A 186 3.58 5.90 -24.86
CA LEU A 186 4.63 6.22 -23.91
C LEU A 186 5.82 6.88 -24.61
N THR A 187 6.63 7.61 -23.88
CA THR A 187 7.88 8.21 -24.35
C THR A 187 8.94 7.13 -24.67
N LYS A 188 8.89 6.04 -23.95
CA LYS A 188 9.73 4.84 -24.10
C LYS A 188 9.01 3.64 -23.48
N PRO A 189 9.37 2.39 -23.82
CA PRO A 189 8.82 1.23 -23.14
C PRO A 189 9.09 1.29 -21.62
N VAL A 190 8.03 1.17 -20.82
CA VAL A 190 8.11 1.15 -19.34
C VAL A 190 7.08 0.15 -18.84
N TYR A 191 7.52 -1.05 -18.43
CA TYR A 191 6.61 -2.12 -18.02
C TYR A 191 5.80 -1.76 -16.76
N ARG A 192 6.38 -1.00 -15.83
CA ARG A 192 5.70 -0.54 -14.60
C ARG A 192 4.43 0.29 -14.87
N PHE A 193 4.26 0.80 -16.09
CA PHE A 193 3.05 1.57 -16.46
C PHE A 193 1.77 0.79 -16.19
N LEU A 194 1.76 -0.52 -16.41
CA LEU A 194 0.59 -1.36 -16.12
C LEU A 194 0.28 -1.41 -14.62
N TYR A 195 1.28 -1.45 -13.75
CA TYR A 195 1.06 -1.38 -12.30
C TYR A 195 0.48 -0.03 -11.88
N ILE A 196 0.95 1.07 -12.48
CA ILE A 196 0.45 2.42 -12.24
C ILE A 196 -1.04 2.50 -12.55
N LEU A 197 -1.51 1.88 -13.65
CA LEU A 197 -2.93 1.83 -14.02
C LEU A 197 -3.80 1.00 -13.06
N GLY A 198 -3.22 0.33 -12.09
CA GLY A 198 -3.89 -0.36 -10.98
C GLY A 198 -3.81 0.40 -9.65
N MET A 199 -3.13 1.54 -9.59
CA MET A 199 -3.03 2.35 -8.36
C MET A 199 -4.26 3.25 -8.22
N PHE A 200 -4.79 3.36 -7.00
CA PHE A 200 -6.07 4.06 -6.77
C PHE A 200 -6.09 5.52 -7.22
N GLN A 201 -4.93 6.17 -7.31
CA GLN A 201 -4.81 7.55 -7.81
C GLN A 201 -5.18 7.67 -9.29
N THR A 202 -5.11 6.57 -10.06
CA THR A 202 -5.53 6.52 -11.46
C THR A 202 -6.95 6.02 -11.66
N SER A 203 -7.76 6.02 -10.59
CA SER A 203 -9.19 5.66 -10.65
C SER A 203 -9.95 6.55 -11.61
N VAL A 204 -10.89 5.93 -12.36
CA VAL A 204 -11.70 6.64 -13.34
C VAL A 204 -12.84 7.39 -12.66
N VAL A 205 -12.92 8.70 -12.90
CA VAL A 205 -13.93 9.61 -12.35
C VAL A 205 -14.66 10.37 -13.46
N PRO A 206 -15.96 10.68 -13.31
CA PRO A 206 -16.69 11.47 -14.29
C PRO A 206 -16.43 12.97 -14.09
N HIS A 207 -16.15 13.70 -15.17
CA HIS A 207 -15.94 15.15 -15.11
C HIS A 207 -17.17 15.88 -14.56
N GLU A 208 -18.39 15.42 -14.86
CA GLU A 208 -19.63 16.05 -14.38
C GLU A 208 -19.73 16.10 -12.84
N ALA A 209 -19.19 15.08 -12.16
CA ALA A 209 -19.17 15.08 -10.69
C ALA A 209 -18.10 16.04 -10.15
N VAL A 210 -16.92 16.06 -10.75
CA VAL A 210 -15.85 16.97 -10.36
C VAL A 210 -16.29 18.42 -10.56
N GLU A 211 -16.88 18.75 -11.70
CA GLU A 211 -17.38 20.09 -12.00
C GLU A 211 -18.52 20.50 -11.06
N MET A 212 -19.48 19.61 -10.82
CA MET A 212 -20.63 19.90 -9.94
C MET A 212 -20.24 20.15 -8.51
N TYR A 213 -19.34 19.33 -7.97
CA TYR A 213 -18.97 19.39 -6.55
C TYR A 213 -17.76 20.27 -6.28
N GLY A 214 -16.91 20.53 -7.27
CA GLY A 214 -15.68 21.30 -7.10
C GLY A 214 -14.85 20.78 -5.92
N LYS A 215 -14.48 21.66 -5.00
CA LYS A 215 -13.69 21.28 -3.79
C LYS A 215 -14.41 20.29 -2.85
N ASP A 216 -15.73 20.19 -2.95
CA ASP A 216 -16.51 19.22 -2.17
C ASP A 216 -16.53 17.82 -2.83
N PHE A 217 -15.91 17.61 -4.00
CA PHE A 217 -15.79 16.30 -4.63
C PHE A 217 -15.08 15.30 -3.71
N SER A 218 -14.10 15.77 -2.94
CA SER A 218 -13.42 14.98 -1.90
C SER A 218 -14.34 14.40 -0.82
N ARG A 219 -15.61 14.83 -0.77
CA ARG A 219 -16.65 14.33 0.16
C ARG A 219 -17.85 13.72 -0.54
N ASN A 220 -17.93 13.82 -1.85
CA ASN A 220 -19.04 13.34 -2.67
C ASN A 220 -18.51 12.40 -3.77
N PRO A 221 -17.98 11.22 -3.41
CA PRO A 221 -17.39 10.30 -4.37
C PRO A 221 -18.45 9.78 -5.37
N VAL A 222 -18.13 9.88 -6.64
CA VAL A 222 -18.93 9.30 -7.73
C VAL A 222 -17.98 8.52 -8.62
N GLY A 223 -18.13 7.21 -8.66
CA GLY A 223 -17.30 6.29 -9.43
C GLY A 223 -18.10 5.11 -9.97
N THR A 224 -17.41 4.04 -10.31
CA THR A 224 -17.98 2.79 -10.83
C THR A 224 -18.03 1.69 -9.78
N GLY A 225 -17.54 1.94 -8.58
CA GLY A 225 -17.24 0.96 -7.55
C GLY A 225 -18.43 0.19 -6.98
N PRO A 226 -18.15 -0.85 -6.19
CA PRO A 226 -19.16 -1.79 -5.65
C PRO A 226 -20.10 -1.16 -4.62
N PHE A 227 -19.75 -0.03 -4.04
CA PHE A 227 -20.53 0.66 -3.01
C PHE A 227 -20.69 2.14 -3.33
N ILE A 228 -21.76 2.74 -2.80
CA ILE A 228 -22.10 4.16 -2.88
C ILE A 228 -22.04 4.75 -1.48
N LEU A 229 -21.39 5.88 -1.30
CA LEU A 229 -21.29 6.56 -0.03
C LEU A 229 -22.68 6.89 0.54
N ASP A 230 -22.92 6.50 1.78
CA ASP A 230 -24.10 6.88 2.56
C ASP A 230 -23.74 8.02 3.53
N THR A 231 -22.76 7.81 4.39
CA THR A 231 -22.33 8.80 5.38
C THR A 231 -20.84 8.71 5.65
N TRP A 232 -20.18 9.85 5.72
CA TRP A 232 -18.82 9.94 6.20
C TRP A 232 -18.71 11.00 7.32
N VAL A 233 -18.36 10.52 8.50
CA VAL A 233 -18.02 11.36 9.66
C VAL A 233 -16.51 11.27 9.87
N PRO A 234 -15.73 12.28 9.45
CA PRO A 234 -14.27 12.26 9.58
C PRO A 234 -13.79 11.86 10.97
N LYS A 235 -12.77 11.00 11.05
CA LYS A 235 -12.18 10.45 12.27
C LYS A 235 -13.10 9.55 13.10
N GLN A 236 -14.28 9.22 12.63
CA GLN A 236 -15.24 8.37 13.34
C GLN A 236 -15.69 7.17 12.52
N SER A 237 -16.37 7.43 11.41
CA SER A 237 -16.97 6.34 10.61
C SER A 237 -17.19 6.72 9.15
N LEU A 238 -17.23 5.69 8.31
CA LEU A 238 -17.67 5.79 6.94
C LEU A 238 -18.62 4.62 6.66
N THR A 239 -19.79 4.92 6.12
CA THR A 239 -20.77 3.92 5.74
C THR A 239 -21.10 4.02 4.26
N ALA A 240 -21.25 2.87 3.61
CA ALA A 240 -21.58 2.79 2.19
C ALA A 240 -22.54 1.64 1.90
N ASN A 241 -23.48 1.87 1.00
CA ASN A 241 -24.46 0.89 0.57
C ASN A 241 -24.04 0.24 -0.75
N ARG A 242 -24.46 -1.01 -0.97
CA ARG A 242 -24.23 -1.72 -2.24
C ARG A 242 -24.69 -0.87 -3.43
N ASN A 243 -23.86 -0.81 -4.45
CA ASN A 243 -24.23 -0.27 -5.75
C ASN A 243 -25.17 -1.26 -6.47
N PRO A 244 -26.46 -0.93 -6.70
CA PRO A 244 -27.39 -1.84 -7.36
C PRO A 244 -27.07 -2.02 -8.85
N ASN A 245 -26.31 -1.10 -9.44
CA ASN A 245 -25.91 -1.12 -10.85
C ASN A 245 -24.45 -1.55 -11.04
N TYR A 246 -23.85 -2.21 -10.03
CA TYR A 246 -22.46 -2.66 -10.12
C TYR A 246 -22.31 -3.65 -11.27
N HIS A 247 -21.29 -3.44 -12.09
CA HIS A 247 -21.00 -4.29 -13.25
C HIS A 247 -20.61 -5.72 -12.85
N GLU A 248 -20.54 -6.63 -13.81
CA GLU A 248 -20.19 -8.01 -13.51
C GLU A 248 -18.74 -8.15 -13.07
N VAL A 249 -18.55 -8.50 -11.80
CA VAL A 249 -17.26 -8.93 -11.21
C VAL A 249 -17.52 -10.21 -10.44
N LEU A 250 -16.85 -11.29 -10.82
CA LEU A 250 -17.05 -12.60 -10.20
C LEU A 250 -16.00 -12.86 -9.12
N TYR A 251 -16.41 -13.57 -8.08
CA TYR A 251 -15.48 -14.11 -7.10
C TYR A 251 -14.54 -15.12 -7.77
N PRO A 252 -13.21 -15.12 -7.47
CA PRO A 252 -12.24 -15.97 -8.15
C PRO A 252 -12.64 -17.43 -8.25
N GLY A 253 -12.35 -18.03 -9.39
CA GLY A 253 -12.63 -19.44 -9.70
C GLY A 253 -11.95 -20.39 -8.73
N ARG A 254 -12.48 -21.62 -8.62
CA ARG A 254 -11.96 -22.61 -7.67
C ARG A 254 -10.48 -22.94 -7.88
N ASP A 255 -10.03 -22.96 -9.11
CA ASP A 255 -8.67 -23.38 -9.47
C ASP A 255 -7.62 -22.30 -9.24
N GLU A 256 -8.03 -21.04 -9.13
CA GLU A 256 -7.17 -19.90 -8.83
C GLU A 256 -6.63 -19.92 -7.38
N TRP A 257 -7.30 -20.64 -6.46
CA TRP A 257 -6.94 -20.70 -5.06
C TRP A 257 -5.85 -21.73 -4.76
N SER A 258 -4.88 -21.35 -3.93
CA SER A 258 -3.85 -22.25 -3.43
C SER A 258 -4.43 -23.43 -2.62
N ARG A 259 -3.62 -24.44 -2.33
CA ARG A 259 -4.04 -25.55 -1.45
C ARG A 259 -4.36 -25.08 -0.04
N GLU A 260 -3.63 -24.08 0.46
CA GLU A 260 -3.84 -23.47 1.76
C GLU A 260 -5.16 -22.69 1.80
N ASP A 261 -5.40 -21.83 0.82
CA ASP A 261 -6.65 -21.09 0.66
C ASP A 261 -7.87 -22.01 0.56
N LYS A 262 -7.72 -23.15 -0.15
CA LYS A 262 -8.76 -24.18 -0.25
C LYS A 262 -9.04 -24.84 1.11
N ARG A 263 -8.01 -25.08 1.95
CA ARG A 263 -8.20 -25.55 3.33
C ARG A 263 -8.90 -24.50 4.19
N ALA A 264 -8.58 -23.22 4.00
CA ALA A 264 -9.27 -22.10 4.63
C ALA A 264 -10.68 -21.85 4.07
N ARG A 265 -11.12 -22.66 3.08
CA ARG A 265 -12.46 -22.61 2.44
C ARG A 265 -12.74 -21.35 1.63
N LEU A 266 -11.74 -20.59 1.25
CA LEU A 266 -11.89 -19.35 0.47
C LEU A 266 -12.54 -19.57 -0.90
N HIS A 267 -12.37 -20.74 -1.51
CA HIS A 267 -12.93 -21.11 -2.82
C HIS A 267 -14.45 -21.32 -2.85
N ARG A 268 -15.16 -21.24 -1.70
CA ARG A 268 -16.58 -21.61 -1.63
C ARG A 268 -17.53 -20.70 -2.38
N ALA A 269 -17.15 -19.45 -2.56
CA ALA A 269 -17.93 -18.47 -3.30
C ALA A 269 -17.58 -18.40 -4.80
N ALA A 270 -16.71 -19.31 -5.30
CA ALA A 270 -16.22 -19.30 -6.68
C ALA A 270 -17.31 -19.07 -7.72
N GLY A 271 -17.08 -18.12 -8.62
CA GLY A 271 -17.96 -17.78 -9.73
C GLY A 271 -19.24 -17.02 -9.36
N LYS A 272 -19.41 -16.61 -8.11
CA LYS A 272 -20.55 -15.79 -7.70
C LYS A 272 -20.28 -14.30 -7.93
N GLN A 273 -21.31 -13.56 -8.32
CA GLN A 273 -21.25 -12.10 -8.46
C GLN A 273 -21.02 -11.43 -7.10
N VAL A 274 -20.12 -10.43 -7.08
CA VAL A 274 -19.87 -9.57 -5.91
C VAL A 274 -20.49 -8.18 -6.10
N PRO A 275 -20.71 -7.36 -5.05
CA PRO A 275 -20.45 -7.64 -3.62
C PRO A 275 -21.53 -8.51 -2.98
N PHE A 276 -21.16 -9.26 -1.92
CA PHE A 276 -22.09 -10.15 -1.21
C PHE A 276 -22.91 -9.46 -0.11
N VAL A 277 -22.42 -8.34 0.40
CA VAL A 277 -23.04 -7.59 1.49
C VAL A 277 -23.83 -6.40 0.96
N ASP A 278 -24.84 -5.95 1.71
CA ASP A 278 -25.68 -4.83 1.34
C ASP A 278 -25.14 -3.50 1.85
N ARG A 279 -24.32 -3.55 2.91
CA ARG A 279 -23.75 -2.36 3.52
C ARG A 279 -22.38 -2.67 4.12
N VAL A 280 -21.46 -1.73 4.00
CA VAL A 280 -20.17 -1.74 4.69
C VAL A 280 -20.09 -0.55 5.64
N GLU A 281 -19.62 -0.82 6.85
CA GLU A 281 -19.43 0.18 7.91
C GLU A 281 -17.99 0.13 8.40
N PHE A 282 -17.27 1.21 8.20
CA PHE A 282 -15.92 1.38 8.71
C PHE A 282 -15.96 2.23 9.99
N THR A 283 -15.34 1.74 11.04
CA THR A 283 -15.08 2.48 12.27
C THR A 283 -13.61 2.85 12.35
N MET A 284 -13.31 4.13 12.65
CA MET A 284 -11.93 4.61 12.74
C MET A 284 -11.42 4.50 14.17
N PHE A 285 -10.20 3.96 14.32
CA PHE A 285 -9.55 3.75 15.60
C PHE A 285 -8.18 4.42 15.62
N ILE A 286 -8.05 5.50 16.36
CA ILE A 286 -6.77 6.22 16.55
C ILE A 286 -5.81 5.36 17.37
N GLU A 287 -6.34 4.67 18.40
CA GLU A 287 -5.57 3.84 19.30
C GLU A 287 -5.85 2.35 19.07
N ASP A 288 -4.83 1.53 19.24
CA ASP A 288 -4.92 0.08 19.04
C ASP A 288 -5.79 -0.62 20.08
N GLN A 289 -5.81 -0.15 21.33
CA GLN A 289 -6.55 -0.81 22.41
C GLN A 289 -8.06 -0.83 22.19
N PRO A 290 -8.75 0.28 21.85
CA PRO A 290 -10.18 0.25 21.55
C PRO A 290 -10.52 -0.69 20.38
N MET A 291 -9.70 -0.68 19.31
CA MET A 291 -9.89 -1.57 18.16
C MET A 291 -9.79 -3.05 18.58
N TRP A 292 -8.79 -3.39 19.38
CA TRP A 292 -8.59 -4.75 19.89
C TRP A 292 -9.76 -5.22 20.77
N LEU A 293 -10.29 -4.33 21.63
CA LEU A 293 -11.44 -4.64 22.48
C LEU A 293 -12.74 -4.83 21.66
N GLU A 294 -13.00 -3.97 20.67
CA GLU A 294 -14.15 -4.10 19.77
C GLU A 294 -14.10 -5.39 18.93
N PHE A 295 -12.90 -5.78 18.46
CA PHE A 295 -12.73 -7.04 17.77
C PHE A 295 -13.00 -8.23 18.69
N ASN A 296 -12.46 -8.24 19.91
CA ASN A 296 -12.68 -9.32 20.89
C ASN A 296 -14.14 -9.41 21.36
N ALA A 297 -14.88 -8.29 21.33
CA ALA A 297 -16.32 -8.26 21.58
C ALA A 297 -17.17 -8.79 20.42
N GLY A 298 -16.56 -9.13 19.28
CA GLY A 298 -17.25 -9.64 18.09
C GLY A 298 -17.85 -8.57 17.17
N ASN A 299 -17.61 -7.28 17.45
CA ASN A 299 -18.17 -6.14 16.71
C ASN A 299 -17.46 -5.86 15.37
N LEU A 300 -16.26 -6.39 15.16
CA LEU A 300 -15.47 -6.20 13.94
C LEU A 300 -15.22 -7.51 13.21
N GLY A 301 -15.29 -7.48 11.88
CA GLY A 301 -15.08 -8.65 11.02
C GLY A 301 -13.64 -9.17 11.03
N TYR A 302 -12.68 -8.25 11.05
CA TYR A 302 -11.28 -8.59 11.20
C TYR A 302 -10.53 -7.49 11.97
N THR A 303 -9.31 -7.81 12.37
CA THR A 303 -8.36 -6.83 12.89
C THR A 303 -6.94 -7.19 12.45
N GLN A 304 -6.13 -6.18 12.16
CA GLN A 304 -4.68 -6.34 12.21
C GLN A 304 -4.28 -6.39 13.68
N VAL A 305 -3.64 -7.48 14.10
CA VAL A 305 -3.22 -7.65 15.50
C VAL A 305 -2.14 -6.63 15.86
N PRO A 306 -2.40 -5.73 16.80
CA PRO A 306 -1.42 -4.75 17.22
C PRO A 306 -0.18 -5.41 17.87
N GLU A 307 0.95 -4.74 17.80
CA GLU A 307 2.22 -5.31 18.30
C GLU A 307 2.17 -5.71 19.78
N ASP A 308 1.55 -4.87 20.60
CA ASP A 308 1.44 -5.10 22.05
C ASP A 308 0.53 -6.28 22.41
N TYR A 309 -0.42 -6.61 21.54
CA TYR A 309 -1.37 -7.72 21.74
C TYR A 309 -0.97 -9.01 21.01
N PHE A 310 0.16 -9.02 20.29
CA PHE A 310 0.60 -10.19 19.55
C PHE A 310 0.73 -11.42 20.44
N GLN A 311 1.42 -11.29 21.59
CA GLN A 311 1.63 -12.41 22.52
C GLN A 311 0.35 -12.80 23.30
N GLU A 312 -0.69 -11.98 23.29
CA GLU A 312 -2.01 -12.36 23.80
C GLU A 312 -2.65 -13.38 22.86
N ALA A 313 -2.62 -13.15 21.55
CA ALA A 313 -3.30 -13.97 20.55
C ALA A 313 -2.44 -15.12 20.01
N PHE A 314 -1.13 -14.91 19.84
CA PHE A 314 -0.22 -15.86 19.20
C PHE A 314 0.87 -16.35 20.14
N ASP A 315 1.33 -17.59 19.92
CA ASP A 315 2.58 -18.06 20.51
C ASP A 315 3.75 -17.32 19.86
N ARG A 316 4.68 -16.84 20.68
CA ARG A 316 5.82 -16.05 20.22
C ARG A 316 6.75 -16.81 19.28
N SER A 317 6.99 -18.10 19.60
CA SER A 317 8.00 -18.90 18.90
C SER A 317 7.46 -19.57 17.64
N SER A 318 6.26 -20.17 17.74
CA SER A 318 5.62 -20.85 16.61
C SER A 318 4.83 -19.92 15.70
N LYS A 319 4.47 -18.71 16.20
CA LYS A 319 3.56 -17.76 15.54
C LYS A 319 2.17 -18.36 15.24
N GLU A 320 1.82 -19.43 15.93
CA GLU A 320 0.52 -20.08 15.82
C GLU A 320 -0.50 -19.39 16.73
N LEU A 321 -1.76 -19.32 16.26
CA LEU A 321 -2.86 -18.78 17.04
C LEU A 321 -3.14 -19.67 18.26
N LYS A 322 -3.30 -19.05 19.43
CA LYS A 322 -3.58 -19.74 20.67
C LYS A 322 -4.96 -20.41 20.67
N GLU A 323 -5.04 -21.52 21.38
CA GLU A 323 -6.20 -22.40 21.46
C GLU A 323 -7.48 -21.68 21.90
N GLU A 324 -7.38 -20.67 22.75
CA GLU A 324 -8.54 -19.89 23.21
C GLU A 324 -9.24 -19.13 22.08
N PHE A 325 -8.46 -18.58 21.12
CA PHE A 325 -9.00 -17.90 19.94
C PHE A 325 -9.52 -18.90 18.90
N LEU A 326 -8.82 -20.04 18.73
CA LEU A 326 -9.30 -21.14 17.89
C LEU A 326 -10.65 -21.69 18.35
N ARG A 327 -10.86 -21.84 19.66
CA ARG A 327 -12.16 -22.29 20.23
C ARG A 327 -13.29 -21.29 20.00
N LYS A 328 -12.99 -20.00 19.93
CA LYS A 328 -13.94 -18.96 19.52
C LYS A 328 -14.23 -18.97 18.01
N GLY A 329 -13.60 -19.88 17.24
CA GLY A 329 -13.75 -19.97 15.79
C GLY A 329 -13.02 -18.87 15.01
N MET A 330 -12.15 -18.09 15.65
CA MET A 330 -11.34 -17.07 15.00
C MET A 330 -10.31 -17.71 14.06
N ARG A 331 -9.96 -17.04 12.98
CA ARG A 331 -9.03 -17.53 11.97
C ARG A 331 -7.87 -16.58 11.82
N PRO A 332 -6.62 -17.07 11.82
CA PRO A 332 -5.45 -16.25 11.59
C PRO A 332 -5.17 -16.10 10.10
N HIS A 333 -4.49 -15.01 9.75
CA HIS A 333 -3.81 -14.81 8.48
C HIS A 333 -2.55 -13.99 8.71
N SER A 334 -1.50 -14.20 7.92
CA SER A 334 -0.33 -13.32 7.95
C SER A 334 0.05 -12.87 6.54
N ASN A 335 0.52 -11.63 6.45
CA ASN A 335 1.03 -11.03 5.23
C ASN A 335 2.48 -10.61 5.42
N LYS A 336 3.34 -11.12 4.55
CA LYS A 336 4.68 -10.59 4.36
C LYS A 336 4.59 -9.33 3.51
N LEU A 337 5.02 -8.20 4.06
CA LEU A 337 4.99 -6.95 3.32
C LEU A 337 6.18 -6.87 2.35
N LEU A 338 5.99 -6.13 1.27
CA LEU A 338 7.09 -5.79 0.36
C LEU A 338 7.90 -4.61 0.92
N ASP A 339 8.38 -4.80 2.15
CA ASP A 339 9.13 -3.80 2.89
C ASP A 339 10.64 -4.07 2.81
N PHE A 340 11.37 -2.98 2.75
CA PHE A 340 12.81 -2.94 2.90
C PHE A 340 13.18 -1.93 3.98
N THR A 341 13.37 -2.39 5.21
CA THR A 341 13.87 -1.58 6.32
C THR A 341 15.37 -1.76 6.43
N PHE A 342 16.13 -0.67 6.40
CA PHE A 342 17.58 -0.70 6.26
C PHE A 342 18.27 0.44 7.01
N ARG A 343 19.61 0.32 7.11
CA ARG A 343 20.52 1.39 7.51
C ARG A 343 21.42 1.69 6.34
N GLY A 344 21.17 2.80 5.63
CA GLY A 344 21.85 3.19 4.39
C GLY A 344 23.08 4.05 4.64
N PHE A 345 24.10 3.85 3.82
CA PHE A 345 25.27 4.73 3.76
C PHE A 345 25.12 5.74 2.63
N ASN A 346 25.42 7.02 2.90
CA ASN A 346 25.60 8.00 1.83
C ASN A 346 26.92 7.73 1.12
N MET A 347 26.86 7.26 -0.13
CA MET A 347 28.03 6.88 -0.91
C MET A 347 28.91 8.07 -1.34
N GLU A 348 28.45 9.30 -1.13
CA GLU A 348 29.24 10.51 -1.34
C GLU A 348 29.92 11.03 -0.05
N ASP A 349 29.68 10.39 1.11
CA ASP A 349 30.32 10.80 2.37
C ASP A 349 31.81 10.49 2.38
N GLU A 350 32.62 11.40 2.93
CA GLU A 350 34.09 11.26 2.96
C GLU A 350 34.58 10.08 3.81
N LEU A 351 33.88 9.71 4.90
CA LEU A 351 34.29 8.63 5.78
C LEU A 351 33.73 7.27 5.33
N VAL A 352 32.41 7.16 5.19
CA VAL A 352 31.74 5.88 4.92
C VAL A 352 31.41 5.66 3.46
N GLY A 353 31.42 6.68 2.63
CA GLY A 353 31.10 6.61 1.19
C GLY A 353 32.26 6.11 0.33
N GLY A 354 32.02 6.08 -1.00
CA GLY A 354 33.01 5.68 -2.02
C GLY A 354 33.08 4.16 -2.26
N TYR A 355 33.86 3.82 -3.30
CA TYR A 355 33.90 2.45 -3.87
C TYR A 355 35.29 1.79 -3.78
N THR A 356 36.23 2.36 -3.00
CA THR A 356 37.53 1.72 -2.79
C THR A 356 37.41 0.54 -1.83
N GLU A 357 38.40 -0.38 -1.87
CA GLU A 357 38.38 -1.57 -0.99
C GLU A 357 38.38 -1.19 0.50
N GLU A 358 39.06 -0.09 0.88
CA GLU A 358 39.10 0.39 2.27
C GLU A 358 37.72 0.88 2.70
N LYS A 359 36.97 1.57 1.81
CA LYS A 359 35.62 2.06 2.09
C LYS A 359 34.61 0.93 2.20
N ARG A 360 34.69 -0.07 1.28
CA ARG A 360 33.88 -1.29 1.38
C ARG A 360 34.19 -2.05 2.66
N ALA A 361 35.48 -2.19 3.00
CA ALA A 361 35.90 -2.86 4.23
C ALA A 361 35.33 -2.18 5.48
N LEU A 362 35.32 -0.84 5.55
CA LEU A 362 34.71 -0.11 6.66
C LEU A 362 33.22 -0.40 6.80
N ARG A 363 32.46 -0.33 5.73
CA ARG A 363 31.01 -0.62 5.74
C ARG A 363 30.73 -2.08 6.11
N ARG A 364 31.52 -3.02 5.57
CA ARG A 364 31.43 -4.46 5.92
C ARG A 364 31.77 -4.70 7.39
N ALA A 365 32.76 -3.98 7.97
CA ALA A 365 33.07 -4.06 9.39
C ALA A 365 31.87 -3.65 10.26
N ILE A 366 31.19 -2.55 9.91
CA ILE A 366 29.95 -2.10 10.57
C ILE A 366 28.85 -3.16 10.42
N SER A 367 28.67 -3.71 9.23
CA SER A 367 27.67 -4.74 8.95
C SER A 367 27.90 -6.02 9.76
N TYR A 368 29.14 -6.54 9.81
CA TYR A 368 29.47 -7.74 10.59
C TYR A 368 29.37 -7.55 12.11
N ALA A 369 29.44 -6.32 12.60
CA ALA A 369 29.35 -6.03 14.04
C ALA A 369 27.88 -5.95 14.52
N ILE A 370 26.91 -5.71 13.64
CA ILE A 370 25.49 -5.56 13.98
C ILE A 370 24.76 -6.91 13.88
N ASP A 371 24.02 -7.26 14.92
CA ASP A 371 23.20 -8.46 15.01
C ASP A 371 21.73 -8.11 14.74
N LEU A 372 21.27 -8.36 13.51
CA LEU A 372 19.89 -8.09 13.11
C LEU A 372 18.91 -9.09 13.72
N ASP A 373 19.32 -10.33 13.96
CA ASP A 373 18.48 -11.35 14.55
C ASP A 373 18.22 -11.03 16.02
N GLU A 374 19.28 -10.59 16.79
CA GLU A 374 19.11 -10.11 18.17
C GLU A 374 18.19 -8.88 18.24
N ILE A 375 18.31 -7.94 17.28
CA ILE A 375 17.43 -6.77 17.19
C ILE A 375 15.99 -7.22 16.93
N ASN A 376 15.78 -8.17 15.99
CA ASN A 376 14.48 -8.71 15.66
C ASN A 376 13.81 -9.39 16.85
N GLU A 377 14.56 -10.27 17.54
CA GLU A 377 14.07 -10.98 18.72
C GLU A 377 13.74 -10.04 19.88
N THR A 378 14.59 -9.03 20.13
CA THR A 378 14.43 -8.16 21.28
C THR A 378 13.31 -7.14 21.10
N PHE A 379 13.26 -6.50 19.94
CA PHE A 379 12.36 -5.35 19.72
C PHE A 379 11.12 -5.66 18.89
N TYR A 380 11.15 -6.74 18.11
CA TYR A 380 10.04 -7.09 17.21
C TYR A 380 9.44 -8.47 17.49
N SER A 381 9.86 -9.12 18.58
CA SER A 381 9.38 -10.48 18.96
C SER A 381 9.55 -11.52 17.84
N GLY A 382 10.65 -11.44 17.07
CA GLY A 382 10.92 -12.33 15.95
C GLY A 382 9.96 -12.19 14.75
N ARG A 383 9.15 -11.13 14.69
CA ARG A 383 8.12 -10.96 13.64
C ARG A 383 8.63 -10.34 12.35
N ARG A 384 9.86 -9.88 12.30
CA ARG A 384 10.46 -9.39 11.06
C ARG A 384 11.09 -10.54 10.31
N ILE A 385 11.07 -10.46 8.99
CA ILE A 385 11.82 -11.35 8.13
C ILE A 385 13.15 -10.66 7.84
N VAL A 386 14.24 -11.24 8.33
CA VAL A 386 15.59 -10.74 8.07
C VAL A 386 16.08 -11.37 6.77
N TYR A 387 16.54 -10.56 5.83
CA TYR A 387 16.99 -11.00 4.52
C TYR A 387 18.11 -10.11 3.98
N ASP A 388 18.82 -10.60 2.98
CA ASP A 388 19.79 -9.81 2.22
C ASP A 388 19.04 -9.17 1.02
N GLY A 389 18.85 -7.85 1.06
CA GLY A 389 18.01 -7.18 0.08
C GLY A 389 18.82 -6.24 -0.81
N PRO A 390 18.22 -5.43 -1.68
CA PRO A 390 17.02 -4.62 -1.36
C PRO A 390 15.68 -5.24 -1.74
N ILE A 391 15.67 -6.36 -2.47
CA ILE A 391 14.43 -6.95 -3.00
C ILE A 391 13.75 -7.78 -1.90
N PRO A 392 12.54 -7.40 -1.44
CA PRO A 392 11.85 -8.09 -0.34
C PRO A 392 11.34 -9.48 -0.73
N PRO A 393 11.00 -10.34 0.27
CA PRO A 393 10.46 -11.67 0.02
C PRO A 393 9.19 -11.65 -0.83
N GLY A 394 9.13 -12.57 -1.81
CA GLY A 394 7.99 -12.75 -2.69
C GLY A 394 8.11 -12.04 -4.04
N LEU A 395 9.19 -11.30 -4.29
CA LEU A 395 9.50 -10.68 -5.57
C LEU A 395 10.64 -11.40 -6.29
N ASP A 396 10.63 -11.35 -7.62
CA ASP A 396 11.70 -11.85 -8.46
C ASP A 396 13.01 -11.14 -8.11
N GLY A 397 14.12 -11.90 -8.09
CA GLY A 397 15.43 -11.41 -7.68
C GLY A 397 15.66 -11.41 -6.14
N HIS A 398 14.64 -11.76 -5.30
CA HIS A 398 14.87 -12.03 -3.90
C HIS A 398 15.79 -13.24 -3.72
N PRO A 399 16.83 -13.18 -2.82
CA PRO A 399 17.76 -14.29 -2.67
C PRO A 399 17.07 -15.55 -2.12
N GLU A 400 17.38 -16.71 -2.67
CA GLU A 400 16.86 -17.98 -2.20
C GLU A 400 17.20 -18.19 -0.70
N GLY A 401 16.21 -18.60 0.08
CA GLY A 401 16.37 -18.72 1.54
C GLY A 401 16.61 -17.39 2.26
N GLY A 402 16.39 -16.25 1.59
CA GLY A 402 16.55 -14.91 2.17
C GLY A 402 18.01 -14.46 2.32
N ARG A 403 18.99 -15.23 1.82
CA ARG A 403 20.43 -14.94 1.97
C ARG A 403 21.12 -14.94 0.61
N SER A 404 22.00 -13.98 0.38
CA SER A 404 22.87 -13.87 -0.79
C SER A 404 24.30 -14.23 -0.46
N ASP A 405 25.04 -14.76 -1.43
CA ASP A 405 26.46 -15.07 -1.27
C ASP A 405 27.34 -13.81 -1.23
N ALA A 406 26.90 -12.73 -1.85
CA ALA A 406 27.60 -11.44 -1.85
C ALA A 406 27.53 -10.69 -0.51
N ALA A 407 26.56 -11.00 0.37
CA ALA A 407 26.30 -10.24 1.59
C ALA A 407 27.26 -10.57 2.74
N ALA A 408 27.49 -9.56 3.59
CA ALA A 408 28.05 -9.75 4.94
C ALA A 408 26.93 -10.35 5.82
N ARG A 409 27.02 -11.65 6.09
CA ARG A 409 25.94 -12.43 6.72
C ARG A 409 26.15 -12.56 8.22
N GLY A 410 25.19 -12.05 8.97
CA GLY A 410 25.11 -12.24 10.41
C GLY A 410 26.27 -11.59 11.17
N ARG A 411 26.11 -11.52 12.47
CA ARG A 411 27.15 -10.97 13.35
C ARG A 411 28.40 -11.84 13.37
N ASN A 412 29.55 -11.23 13.05
CA ASN A 412 30.87 -11.90 13.10
C ASN A 412 31.95 -10.92 13.55
N ILE A 413 32.24 -10.92 14.83
CA ILE A 413 33.22 -10.00 15.46
C ILE A 413 34.65 -10.18 14.94
N ALA A 414 35.07 -11.42 14.66
CA ALA A 414 36.40 -11.66 14.11
C ALA A 414 36.53 -11.05 12.69
N LYS A 415 35.52 -11.26 11.86
CA LYS A 415 35.45 -10.69 10.51
C LYS A 415 35.33 -9.16 10.53
N ALA A 416 34.56 -8.61 11.48
CA ALA A 416 34.46 -7.16 11.67
C ALA A 416 35.80 -6.53 11.98
N ARG A 417 36.62 -7.15 12.86
CA ARG A 417 37.99 -6.69 13.18
C ARG A 417 38.94 -6.81 11.99
N GLU A 418 38.87 -7.90 11.24
CA GLU A 418 39.62 -8.08 10.00
C GLU A 418 39.32 -6.96 9.00
N MET A 419 38.03 -6.68 8.79
CA MET A 419 37.58 -5.63 7.88
C MET A 419 38.00 -4.23 8.37
N LEU A 420 37.95 -3.96 9.68
CA LEU A 420 38.46 -2.69 10.24
C LEU A 420 39.96 -2.50 9.99
N ALA A 421 40.75 -3.56 10.11
CA ALA A 421 42.16 -3.49 9.79
C ALA A 421 42.41 -3.22 8.30
N ALA A 422 41.64 -3.89 7.41
CA ALA A 422 41.67 -3.66 5.98
C ALA A 422 41.23 -2.24 5.58
N ALA A 423 40.32 -1.65 6.36
CA ALA A 423 39.89 -0.25 6.20
C ALA A 423 40.90 0.80 6.70
N GLY A 424 42.06 0.36 7.25
CA GLY A 424 43.08 1.24 7.80
C GLY A 424 42.88 1.63 9.27
N TYR A 425 41.91 1.01 9.98
CA TYR A 425 41.59 1.30 11.38
C TYR A 425 41.75 0.06 12.28
N PRO A 426 42.94 -0.53 12.39
CA PRO A 426 43.13 -1.72 13.21
C PRO A 426 42.69 -1.45 14.67
N ASP A 427 41.85 -2.34 15.22
CA ASP A 427 41.23 -2.19 16.54
C ASP A 427 40.46 -0.86 16.73
N GLY A 428 39.95 -0.26 15.65
CA GLY A 428 39.23 1.01 15.67
C GLY A 428 40.09 2.25 15.91
N LYS A 429 41.40 2.11 15.91
CA LYS A 429 42.32 3.23 16.18
C LYS A 429 42.25 4.28 15.09
N GLY A 430 42.01 5.53 15.51
CA GLY A 430 41.93 6.67 14.59
C GLY A 430 40.60 6.79 13.82
N LEU A 431 39.68 5.81 13.95
CA LEU A 431 38.35 5.90 13.33
C LEU A 431 37.53 6.99 14.03
N PRO A 432 37.04 8.02 13.29
CA PRO A 432 36.06 8.98 13.82
C PRO A 432 34.77 8.29 14.26
N ALA A 433 33.98 8.97 15.10
CA ALA A 433 32.65 8.47 15.45
C ALA A 433 31.73 8.39 14.21
N ILE A 434 31.09 7.26 14.05
CA ILE A 434 30.09 7.05 12.97
C ILE A 434 28.78 7.69 13.40
N ARG A 435 28.40 8.79 12.74
CA ARG A 435 27.13 9.47 12.98
C ARG A 435 26.00 8.75 12.26
N PHE A 436 24.95 8.44 13.01
CA PHE A 436 23.77 7.72 12.49
C PHE A 436 22.50 8.55 12.69
N TYR A 437 21.82 8.86 11.62
CA TYR A 437 20.61 9.68 11.61
C TYR A 437 19.36 8.80 11.55
N THR A 438 18.41 9.02 12.47
CA THR A 438 17.15 8.26 12.52
C THR A 438 16.02 9.09 13.11
N SER A 439 14.77 8.66 12.90
CA SER A 439 13.61 9.34 13.48
C SER A 439 13.54 9.13 14.99
N GLN A 440 13.13 10.21 15.69
CA GLN A 440 13.03 10.22 17.16
C GLN A 440 11.75 9.50 17.62
N ASN A 441 11.92 8.34 18.25
CA ASN A 441 10.88 7.63 18.98
C ASN A 441 11.54 6.64 19.98
N ALA A 442 10.74 6.11 20.92
CA ALA A 442 11.24 5.21 21.96
C ALA A 442 11.90 3.95 21.39
N LEU A 443 11.34 3.37 20.34
CA LEU A 443 11.86 2.17 19.70
C LEU A 443 13.22 2.42 19.04
N ASN A 444 13.35 3.47 18.23
CA ASN A 444 14.60 3.81 17.56
C ASN A 444 15.70 4.17 18.56
N ASN A 445 15.36 4.82 19.68
CA ASN A 445 16.29 5.08 20.76
C ASN A 445 16.83 3.76 21.35
N ALA A 446 15.95 2.82 21.68
CA ALA A 446 16.32 1.53 22.26
C ALA A 446 17.15 0.66 21.29
N VAL A 447 16.75 0.60 20.01
CA VAL A 447 17.50 -0.10 18.95
C VAL A 447 18.89 0.53 18.76
N SER A 448 19.00 1.88 18.75
CA SER A 448 20.27 2.58 18.59
C SER A 448 21.23 2.32 19.77
N GLU A 449 20.72 2.22 20.99
CA GLU A 449 21.56 1.85 22.16
C GLU A 449 22.06 0.41 22.07
N MET A 450 21.27 -0.53 21.52
CA MET A 450 21.75 -1.88 21.24
C MET A 450 22.85 -1.88 20.17
N VAL A 451 22.62 -1.23 19.03
CA VAL A 451 23.63 -1.11 17.96
C VAL A 451 24.92 -0.47 18.48
N LYS A 452 24.82 0.55 19.32
CA LYS A 452 25.97 1.21 19.95
C LYS A 452 26.81 0.21 20.80
N ARG A 453 26.15 -0.64 21.58
CA ARG A 453 26.83 -1.69 22.37
C ARG A 453 27.50 -2.72 21.45
N GLN A 454 26.83 -3.18 20.42
CA GLN A 454 27.37 -4.15 19.46
C GLN A 454 28.60 -3.60 18.73
N LEU A 455 28.56 -2.35 18.25
CA LEU A 455 29.67 -1.69 17.58
C LEU A 455 30.86 -1.40 18.53
N ALA A 456 30.59 -1.14 19.81
CA ALA A 456 31.62 -0.92 20.80
C ALA A 456 32.52 -2.16 21.03
N GLU A 457 32.01 -3.38 20.79
CA GLU A 457 32.83 -4.62 20.92
C GLU A 457 33.97 -4.72 19.90
N VAL A 458 33.87 -3.96 18.81
CA VAL A 458 34.94 -3.82 17.81
C VAL A 458 35.56 -2.42 17.82
N ASN A 459 35.33 -1.66 18.90
CA ASN A 459 35.84 -0.31 19.11
C ASN A 459 35.36 0.74 18.08
N ILE A 460 34.23 0.51 17.43
CA ILE A 460 33.58 1.53 16.59
C ILE A 460 32.74 2.44 17.50
N LYS A 461 33.06 3.72 17.50
CA LYS A 461 32.25 4.75 18.16
C LYS A 461 31.02 5.07 17.33
N PHE A 462 29.84 4.93 17.90
CA PHE A 462 28.54 5.18 17.26
C PHE A 462 27.88 6.37 17.94
N ASP A 463 27.47 7.35 17.12
CA ASP A 463 26.87 8.61 17.55
C ASP A 463 25.47 8.78 16.90
N PRO A 464 24.39 8.30 17.54
CA PRO A 464 23.05 8.44 16.99
C PRO A 464 22.52 9.86 17.11
N VAL A 465 21.92 10.36 16.02
CA VAL A 465 21.28 11.68 15.90
C VAL A 465 19.80 11.44 15.68
N PHE A 466 18.97 11.84 16.65
CA PHE A 466 17.53 11.65 16.60
C PHE A 466 16.84 12.93 16.13
N LEU A 467 16.02 12.83 15.08
CA LEU A 467 15.34 13.94 14.42
C LEU A 467 13.85 13.64 14.29
N ASP A 468 13.01 14.66 14.20
CA ASP A 468 11.67 14.48 13.66
C ASP A 468 11.75 13.98 12.20
N PHE A 469 10.69 13.31 11.72
CA PHE A 469 10.74 12.64 10.43
C PHE A 469 11.00 13.60 9.25
N SER A 470 10.40 14.78 9.27
CA SER A 470 10.58 15.78 8.21
C SER A 470 12.02 16.29 8.14
N THR A 471 12.63 16.57 9.31
CA THR A 471 14.03 16.99 9.41
C THR A 471 15.00 15.88 9.03
N LEU A 472 14.65 14.60 9.32
CA LEU A 472 15.43 13.45 8.88
C LEU A 472 15.45 13.36 7.35
N ILE A 473 14.29 13.41 6.71
CA ILE A 473 14.15 13.42 5.24
C ILE A 473 14.96 14.57 4.63
N GLU A 474 14.80 15.77 5.18
CA GLU A 474 15.56 16.93 4.71
C GLU A 474 17.08 16.74 4.83
N SER A 475 17.54 16.14 5.93
CA SER A 475 18.96 15.85 6.14
C SER A 475 19.51 14.82 5.16
N ILE A 476 18.71 13.80 4.82
CA ILE A 476 19.03 12.79 3.80
C ILE A 476 19.07 13.45 2.41
N ASN A 477 18.03 14.20 2.04
CA ASN A 477 17.93 14.86 0.76
C ASN A 477 19.04 15.90 0.52
N LYS A 478 19.51 16.56 1.58
CA LYS A 478 20.67 17.46 1.54
C LYS A 478 22.01 16.75 1.69
N LYS A 479 22.04 15.42 1.65
CA LYS A 479 23.25 14.56 1.73
C LYS A 479 24.06 14.77 3.02
N LYS A 480 23.42 15.24 4.12
CA LYS A 480 24.06 15.52 5.42
C LYS A 480 24.12 14.34 6.36
N ALA A 481 23.39 13.25 6.05
CA ALA A 481 23.32 12.06 6.85
C ALA A 481 24.28 10.99 6.28
N PRO A 482 25.48 10.78 6.86
CA PRO A 482 26.46 9.82 6.35
C PRO A 482 25.99 8.37 6.47
N PHE A 483 25.27 8.05 7.55
CA PHE A 483 24.67 6.76 7.83
C PHE A 483 23.28 7.02 8.42
N PHE A 484 22.23 6.39 7.88
CA PHE A 484 20.85 6.72 8.24
C PHE A 484 19.95 5.50 8.26
N GLY A 485 18.95 5.54 9.16
CA GLY A 485 17.90 4.53 9.24
C GLY A 485 16.67 4.96 8.45
N PHE A 486 16.22 4.11 7.52
CA PHE A 486 15.06 4.37 6.69
C PHE A 486 14.32 3.08 6.33
N ALA A 487 13.17 3.23 5.67
CA ALA A 487 12.42 2.11 5.14
C ALA A 487 11.76 2.48 3.81
N TRP A 488 11.64 1.50 2.94
CA TRP A 488 10.90 1.59 1.70
C TRP A 488 9.80 0.53 1.69
N SER A 489 8.63 0.86 1.22
CA SER A 489 7.55 -0.09 0.92
C SER A 489 7.33 -0.05 -0.57
N SER A 490 7.44 -1.20 -1.23
CA SER A 490 7.30 -1.23 -2.69
C SER A 490 5.91 -0.77 -3.12
N ASP A 491 5.86 0.14 -4.07
CA ASP A 491 4.61 0.73 -4.59
C ASP A 491 3.81 -0.30 -5.40
N TYR A 492 4.53 -1.19 -6.08
CA TYR A 492 3.99 -2.29 -6.89
C TYR A 492 4.83 -3.55 -6.71
N PRO A 493 4.30 -4.74 -7.03
CA PRO A 493 4.96 -6.02 -6.76
C PRO A 493 6.01 -6.37 -7.83
N ASP A 494 7.03 -5.52 -7.98
CA ASP A 494 8.16 -5.74 -8.89
C ASP A 494 9.48 -5.34 -8.21
N GLY A 495 10.51 -6.18 -8.32
CA GLY A 495 11.84 -5.92 -7.78
C GLY A 495 12.50 -4.64 -8.32
N GLU A 496 12.08 -4.19 -9.52
CA GLU A 496 12.51 -2.93 -10.12
C GLU A 496 12.29 -1.74 -9.18
N ASN A 497 11.15 -1.69 -8.48
CA ASN A 497 10.81 -0.60 -7.56
C ASN A 497 11.85 -0.44 -6.43
N ASN A 498 12.40 -1.55 -5.93
CA ASN A 498 13.44 -1.53 -4.91
C ASN A 498 14.83 -1.24 -5.50
N LEU A 499 15.10 -1.69 -6.72
CA LEU A 499 16.36 -1.44 -7.40
C LEU A 499 16.48 0.03 -7.86
N ALA A 500 15.35 0.72 -8.10
CA ALA A 500 15.29 2.17 -8.37
C ALA A 500 15.97 3.01 -7.28
N LEU A 501 16.00 2.52 -6.04
CA LEU A 501 16.64 3.20 -4.89
C LEU A 501 18.17 3.31 -5.02
N PHE A 502 18.77 2.63 -5.99
CA PHE A 502 20.21 2.65 -6.26
C PHE A 502 20.54 3.14 -7.67
N TYR A 503 19.54 3.54 -8.45
CA TYR A 503 19.74 4.11 -9.79
C TYR A 503 20.31 5.51 -9.68
N GLY A 504 21.47 5.75 -10.30
CA GLY A 504 22.24 6.99 -10.17
C GLY A 504 21.42 8.26 -10.47
N PRO A 505 20.65 8.34 -11.58
CA PRO A 505 19.80 9.49 -11.88
C PRO A 505 18.73 9.83 -10.83
N ASN A 506 18.37 8.87 -9.97
CA ASN A 506 17.43 9.08 -8.86
C ASN A 506 18.11 9.61 -7.59
N GLU A 507 19.33 10.12 -7.64
CA GLU A 507 20.04 10.64 -6.47
C GLU A 507 19.24 11.69 -5.69
N SER A 508 19.59 11.88 -4.41
CA SER A 508 18.93 12.85 -3.53
C SER A 508 18.82 14.24 -4.19
N PRO A 509 17.64 14.89 -4.17
CA PRO A 509 16.47 14.56 -3.33
C PRO A 509 15.52 13.47 -3.88
N GLY A 510 15.89 12.77 -4.95
CA GLY A 510 15.15 11.63 -5.47
C GLY A 510 15.23 10.41 -4.55
N SER A 511 14.66 9.26 -4.99
CA SER A 511 14.52 8.06 -4.17
C SER A 511 15.84 7.33 -3.85
N ASN A 512 16.91 7.59 -4.60
CA ASN A 512 18.24 7.06 -4.31
C ASN A 512 18.92 7.85 -3.17
N HIS A 513 18.44 7.68 -1.96
CA HIS A 513 18.98 8.32 -0.76
C HIS A 513 20.42 7.91 -0.41
N TYR A 514 20.89 6.80 -0.97
CA TYR A 514 22.27 6.34 -0.83
C TYR A 514 23.25 7.17 -1.67
N ASN A 515 22.76 7.91 -2.67
CA ASN A 515 23.56 8.55 -3.70
C ASN A 515 24.53 7.56 -4.38
N TYR A 516 24.03 6.33 -4.57
CA TYR A 516 24.77 5.25 -5.21
C TYR A 516 24.90 5.56 -6.71
N LYS A 517 26.13 5.46 -7.23
CA LYS A 517 26.44 5.83 -8.63
C LYS A 517 27.41 4.83 -9.24
N ARG A 518 26.90 3.97 -10.09
CA ARG A 518 27.73 3.03 -10.88
C ARG A 518 27.15 2.92 -12.28
N ALA A 519 27.95 3.30 -13.29
CA ALA A 519 27.50 3.28 -14.68
C ALA A 519 27.10 1.87 -15.19
N ASP A 520 27.75 0.82 -14.70
CA ASP A 520 27.41 -0.56 -15.01
C ASP A 520 26.07 -1.00 -14.38
N TYR A 521 25.76 -0.52 -13.18
CA TYR A 521 24.48 -0.71 -12.53
C TYR A 521 23.36 0.05 -13.26
N ASP A 522 23.61 1.32 -13.58
CA ASP A 522 22.64 2.19 -14.26
C ASP A 522 22.26 1.60 -15.64
N ALA A 523 23.23 1.07 -16.39
CA ALA A 523 22.97 0.41 -17.67
C ALA A 523 22.10 -0.86 -17.53
N LEU A 524 22.29 -1.64 -16.46
CA LEU A 524 21.43 -2.80 -16.17
C LEU A 524 20.02 -2.37 -15.79
N TYR A 525 19.89 -1.32 -14.98
CA TYR A 525 18.60 -0.78 -14.57
C TYR A 525 17.80 -0.26 -15.78
N GLU A 526 18.44 0.51 -16.66
CA GLU A 526 17.79 0.99 -17.89
C GLU A 526 17.34 -0.16 -18.81
N LYS A 527 18.13 -1.24 -18.88
CA LYS A 527 17.74 -2.44 -19.63
C LYS A 527 16.48 -3.08 -19.06
N VAL A 528 16.40 -3.29 -17.74
CA VAL A 528 15.25 -3.98 -17.14
C VAL A 528 13.97 -3.16 -17.17
N LEU A 529 14.03 -1.82 -17.25
CA LEU A 529 12.85 -0.97 -17.39
C LEU A 529 12.00 -1.30 -18.63
N THR A 530 12.64 -1.80 -19.69
CA THR A 530 11.99 -2.13 -20.97
C THR A 530 11.60 -3.60 -21.09
N MET A 531 11.94 -4.43 -20.09
CA MET A 531 11.69 -5.87 -20.11
C MET A 531 10.42 -6.22 -19.34
N GLY A 532 9.57 -7.07 -19.90
CA GLY A 532 8.53 -7.77 -19.17
C GLY A 532 9.10 -8.87 -18.26
N PRO A 533 8.30 -9.46 -17.35
CA PRO A 533 8.71 -10.57 -16.49
C PRO A 533 9.31 -11.73 -17.29
N SER A 534 10.52 -12.15 -16.92
CA SER A 534 11.23 -13.26 -17.57
C SER A 534 12.40 -13.72 -16.71
N ASP A 535 12.89 -14.94 -16.95
CA ASP A 535 14.08 -15.48 -16.27
C ASP A 535 15.31 -14.60 -16.53
N GLU A 536 15.45 -14.01 -17.73
CA GLU A 536 16.54 -13.09 -18.06
C GLU A 536 16.46 -11.82 -17.20
N ARG A 537 15.26 -11.23 -17.03
CA ARG A 537 15.04 -10.06 -16.20
C ARG A 537 15.36 -10.36 -14.73
N THR A 538 14.92 -11.51 -14.23
CA THR A 538 15.20 -11.98 -12.87
C THR A 538 16.71 -12.12 -12.64
N ALA A 539 17.45 -12.74 -13.59
CA ALA A 539 18.90 -12.86 -13.49
C ALA A 539 19.63 -11.50 -13.45
N ILE A 540 19.12 -10.49 -14.16
CA ILE A 540 19.66 -9.13 -14.08
C ILE A 540 19.36 -8.51 -12.70
N TYR A 541 18.17 -8.73 -12.13
CA TYR A 541 17.85 -8.28 -10.76
C TYR A 541 18.81 -8.88 -9.73
N GLU A 542 19.10 -10.16 -9.84
CA GLU A 542 20.06 -10.84 -8.97
C GLU A 542 21.47 -10.25 -9.11
N GLN A 543 21.92 -10.00 -10.33
CA GLN A 543 23.20 -9.34 -10.57
C GLN A 543 23.25 -7.94 -9.95
N MET A 544 22.22 -7.13 -10.14
CA MET A 544 22.13 -5.78 -9.56
C MET A 544 22.08 -5.81 -8.04
N ARG A 545 21.31 -6.73 -7.45
CA ARG A 545 21.28 -6.99 -6.02
C ARG A 545 22.67 -7.28 -5.46
N ASP A 546 23.39 -8.19 -6.11
CA ASP A 546 24.71 -8.63 -5.65
C ASP A 546 25.76 -7.53 -5.78
N MET A 547 25.68 -6.66 -6.80
CA MET A 547 26.52 -5.45 -6.88
C MET A 547 26.34 -4.52 -5.70
N ILE A 548 25.08 -4.26 -5.27
CA ILE A 548 24.76 -3.42 -4.11
C ILE A 548 25.31 -4.05 -2.83
N LEU A 549 25.13 -5.36 -2.67
CA LEU A 549 25.60 -6.11 -1.49
C LEU A 549 27.13 -6.18 -1.44
N ASP A 550 27.79 -6.33 -2.58
CA ASP A 550 29.27 -6.32 -2.64
C ASP A 550 29.83 -4.96 -2.27
N ASP A 551 29.24 -3.87 -2.71
CA ASP A 551 29.60 -2.52 -2.29
C ASP A 551 29.20 -2.22 -0.84
N CYS A 552 28.38 -3.07 -0.20
CA CYS A 552 27.84 -2.89 1.15
C CYS A 552 27.21 -1.49 1.32
N ALA A 553 26.35 -1.08 0.38
CA ALA A 553 25.76 0.25 0.39
C ALA A 553 24.79 0.49 1.56
N TYR A 554 24.40 -0.57 2.27
CA TYR A 554 23.56 -0.52 3.48
C TYR A 554 23.84 -1.69 4.41
N VAL A 555 23.32 -1.60 5.64
CA VAL A 555 23.28 -2.68 6.63
C VAL A 555 21.83 -3.09 6.85
N GLY A 556 21.56 -4.39 6.76
CA GLY A 556 20.25 -4.94 7.04
C GLY A 556 19.45 -5.22 5.79
N GLY A 557 18.29 -5.62 6.03
CA GLY A 557 17.17 -5.96 5.17
C GLY A 557 16.17 -6.64 6.05
N MET A 558 15.07 -5.95 6.36
CA MET A 558 13.97 -6.52 7.15
C MET A 558 12.65 -6.17 6.49
N ALA A 559 11.79 -7.19 6.35
CA ALA A 559 10.40 -7.01 5.99
C ALA A 559 9.50 -7.22 7.21
N ARG A 560 8.41 -6.44 7.28
CA ARG A 560 7.36 -6.66 8.27
C ARG A 560 6.51 -7.87 7.88
N GLU A 561 6.13 -8.66 8.86
CA GLU A 561 5.05 -9.62 8.74
C GLU A 561 3.88 -9.13 9.59
N ARG A 562 2.74 -8.90 8.97
CA ARG A 562 1.52 -8.46 9.65
C ARG A 562 0.60 -9.65 9.89
N PHE A 563 0.07 -9.71 11.10
CA PHE A 563 -0.85 -10.75 11.53
C PHE A 563 -2.27 -10.19 11.64
N TYR A 564 -3.22 -10.97 11.15
CA TYR A 564 -4.64 -10.64 11.16
C TYR A 564 -5.41 -11.73 11.86
N LEU A 565 -6.49 -11.32 12.52
CA LEU A 565 -7.52 -12.22 13.03
C LEU A 565 -8.85 -11.88 12.37
N MET A 566 -9.58 -12.91 11.96
CA MET A 566 -10.92 -12.80 11.40
C MET A 566 -11.92 -13.40 12.35
N SER A 567 -13.04 -12.70 12.55
CA SER A 567 -14.20 -13.18 13.31
C SER A 567 -14.83 -14.39 12.65
N PRO A 568 -15.50 -15.28 13.41
CA PRO A 568 -16.15 -16.49 12.86
C PRO A 568 -17.20 -16.18 11.79
N TRP A 569 -17.87 -15.04 11.92
CA TRP A 569 -18.95 -14.60 11.05
C TRP A 569 -18.47 -13.92 9.73
N LEU A 570 -17.22 -13.45 9.65
CA LEU A 570 -16.68 -12.89 8.42
C LEU A 570 -16.25 -14.03 7.50
N LEU A 571 -16.78 -14.07 6.29
CA LEU A 571 -16.47 -15.09 5.29
C LEU A 571 -15.57 -14.52 4.18
N ASN A 572 -14.92 -15.40 3.43
CA ASN A 572 -14.14 -15.08 2.24
C ASN A 572 -12.95 -14.13 2.47
N CYS A 573 -12.55 -13.88 3.71
CA CYS A 573 -11.55 -12.89 4.05
C CYS A 573 -10.12 -13.47 3.89
N LYS A 574 -9.35 -12.88 2.96
CA LYS A 574 -7.91 -13.03 2.77
C LYS A 574 -7.31 -11.63 2.73
N PRO A 575 -6.97 -11.05 3.88
CA PRO A 575 -6.42 -9.70 3.94
C PRO A 575 -5.18 -9.56 3.07
N THR A 576 -5.08 -8.44 2.35
CA THR A 576 -3.88 -8.06 1.60
C THR A 576 -3.66 -6.56 1.75
N GLU A 577 -2.42 -6.11 1.62
CA GLU A 577 -2.06 -4.70 1.61
C GLU A 577 -1.57 -4.22 0.24
N ARG A 578 -1.77 -5.06 -0.79
CA ARG A 578 -1.43 -4.68 -2.17
C ARG A 578 -2.45 -3.72 -2.77
N TYR A 579 -3.74 -3.94 -2.47
CA TYR A 579 -4.85 -3.11 -2.90
C TYR A 579 -6.03 -3.28 -1.94
N TYR A 580 -6.97 -2.36 -1.92
CA TYR A 580 -8.12 -2.42 -1.01
C TYR A 580 -9.47 -2.63 -1.69
N GLY A 581 -9.49 -2.84 -3.00
CA GLY A 581 -10.67 -3.32 -3.73
C GLY A 581 -11.13 -4.73 -3.36
N TRP A 582 -10.39 -5.45 -2.49
CA TRP A 582 -10.75 -6.80 -2.05
C TRP A 582 -11.93 -6.85 -1.08
N PHE A 583 -12.35 -5.74 -0.48
CA PHE A 583 -13.49 -5.74 0.45
C PHE A 583 -14.80 -6.17 -0.22
N LYS A 584 -14.96 -5.97 -1.52
CA LYS A 584 -16.13 -6.44 -2.29
C LYS A 584 -16.32 -7.97 -2.29
N TYR A 585 -15.24 -8.72 -2.04
CA TYR A 585 -15.27 -10.19 -2.00
C TYR A 585 -15.68 -10.77 -0.64
N LEU A 586 -15.79 -9.94 0.39
CA LEU A 586 -16.16 -10.37 1.72
C LEU A 586 -17.65 -10.66 1.82
N ASP A 587 -18.00 -11.63 2.69
CA ASP A 587 -19.39 -11.98 3.00
C ASP A 587 -19.55 -12.16 4.51
N VAL A 588 -20.76 -12.14 5.01
CA VAL A 588 -21.08 -12.30 6.42
C VAL A 588 -22.06 -13.46 6.64
N ASP A 589 -21.86 -14.18 7.74
CA ASP A 589 -22.74 -15.22 8.23
C ASP A 589 -23.28 -14.78 9.59
N ASP A 590 -24.40 -14.06 9.56
CA ASP A 590 -25.00 -13.49 10.78
C ASP A 590 -25.40 -14.53 11.82
N SER A 591 -25.58 -15.80 11.42
CA SER A 591 -25.83 -16.90 12.36
C SER A 591 -24.65 -17.21 13.30
N LYS A 592 -23.48 -16.62 13.04
CA LYS A 592 -22.26 -16.78 13.85
C LYS A 592 -21.86 -15.50 14.59
N ARG A 593 -22.72 -14.50 14.59
CA ARG A 593 -22.55 -13.28 15.40
C ARG A 593 -23.20 -13.52 16.77
N GLU A 594 -22.54 -14.20 17.68
CA GLU A 594 -22.94 -14.38 19.07
C GLU A 594 -21.90 -13.79 20.02
#